data_64e6feacc65c9b713f832354cfd3358c
#
_entry.id   64e6feacc65c9b713f832354cfd3358c
#
_cell.length_a   1.000
_cell.length_b   1.000
_cell.length_c   1.000
_cell.angle_alpha   90.00
_cell.angle_beta   90.00
_cell.angle_gamma   90.00
#
_symmetry.space_group_name_H-M   'P 1'
#
loop_
_entity.id
_entity.type
_entity.pdbx_description
1 polymer ?
#
loop_
_entity_poly.entity_id
_entity_poly.type
_entity_poly.pdbx_seq_one_letter_code
_entity_poly.pdbx_strand_id
1 'polypeptide(L)' 'LGLIFRIGKEFGLKPKEIGGEVVLAIDPSSKKAPKLAQALKAWLAQIDSEKSGEITSEQLAEWKAKFGA' A
#
# COMPACT_ATOMS: atom_id res chain seq x y z
N LEU A 1 -12.10 0.18 -12.81
CA LEU A 1 -11.53 -1.13 -12.42
C LEU A 1 -10.37 -1.56 -13.31
N GLY A 2 -10.34 -1.11 -14.56
CA GLY A 2 -9.23 -1.43 -15.47
C GLY A 2 -7.88 -0.95 -14.95
N LEU A 3 -7.85 0.18 -14.23
CA LEU A 3 -6.62 0.72 -13.66
C LEU A 3 -6.04 -0.22 -12.59
N ILE A 4 -6.87 -0.80 -11.75
CA ILE A 4 -6.40 -1.70 -10.70
C ILE A 4 -5.80 -2.99 -11.28
N PHE A 5 -6.35 -3.50 -12.37
CA PHE A 5 -5.80 -4.67 -13.05
C PHE A 5 -4.45 -4.36 -13.68
N ARG A 6 -4.30 -3.16 -14.24
CA ARG A 6 -3.02 -2.73 -14.83
C ARG A 6 -1.95 -2.61 -13.76
N ILE A 7 -2.26 -1.96 -12.64
CA ILE A 7 -1.33 -1.81 -11.52
C ILE A 7 -0.98 -3.19 -10.96
N GLY A 8 -1.98 -4.06 -10.82
CA GLY A 8 -1.74 -5.42 -10.33
C GLY A 8 -0.75 -6.17 -11.20
N LYS A 9 -0.86 -6.06 -12.53
CA LYS A 9 0.05 -6.70 -13.45
C LYS A 9 1.46 -6.13 -13.36
N GLU A 10 1.60 -4.80 -13.28
CA GLU A 10 2.91 -4.15 -13.20
C GLU A 10 3.65 -4.45 -11.91
N PHE A 11 2.95 -4.46 -10.80
CA PHE A 11 3.55 -4.61 -9.47
C PHE A 11 3.40 -6.02 -8.89
N GLY A 12 2.77 -6.94 -9.62
CA GLY A 12 2.59 -8.29 -9.14
C GLY A 12 1.60 -8.40 -7.99
N LEU A 13 0.52 -7.62 -8.03
CA LEU A 13 -0.53 -7.68 -7.01
C LEU A 13 -1.49 -8.81 -7.33
N LYS A 14 -1.83 -9.59 -6.31
CA LYS A 14 -2.82 -10.67 -6.44
C LYS A 14 -3.78 -10.63 -5.25
N PRO A 15 -5.07 -10.86 -5.48
CA PRO A 15 -6.00 -10.94 -4.37
C PRO A 15 -5.79 -12.24 -3.59
N LYS A 16 -5.91 -12.15 -2.28
CA LYS A 16 -5.90 -13.30 -1.36
C LYS A 16 -7.01 -13.13 -0.35
N GLU A 17 -7.52 -14.24 0.14
CA GLU A 17 -8.47 -14.24 1.24
C GLU A 17 -7.77 -14.73 2.50
N ILE A 18 -7.78 -13.90 3.53
CA ILE A 18 -7.15 -14.19 4.81
C ILE A 18 -8.16 -13.89 5.91
N GLY A 19 -8.55 -14.90 6.68
CA GLY A 19 -9.48 -14.72 7.80
C GLY A 19 -10.82 -14.12 7.40
N GLY A 20 -11.32 -14.41 6.20
CA GLY A 20 -12.58 -13.86 5.69
C GLY A 20 -12.45 -12.50 5.01
N GLU A 21 -11.27 -11.90 4.99
CA GLU A 21 -11.02 -10.63 4.33
C GLU A 21 -10.29 -10.83 3.01
N VAL A 22 -10.68 -10.04 2.00
CA VAL A 22 -9.96 -10.02 0.73
C VAL A 22 -8.87 -8.96 0.81
N VAL A 23 -7.63 -9.36 0.58
CA VAL A 23 -6.47 -8.47 0.62
C VAL A 23 -5.68 -8.60 -0.67
N LEU A 24 -4.86 -7.59 -0.97
CA LEU A 24 -3.94 -7.64 -2.10
C LEU A 24 -2.55 -8.02 -1.59
N ALA A 25 -2.02 -9.13 -2.12
CA ALA A 25 -0.67 -9.58 -1.80
C ALA A 25 0.27 -9.22 -2.94
N ILE A 26 1.54 -9.02 -2.61
CA ILE A 26 2.57 -8.70 -3.59
C ILE A 26 3.30 -9.99 -3.96
N ASP A 27 3.40 -10.27 -5.27
CA ASP A 27 4.20 -11.38 -5.77
C ASP A 27 5.68 -10.96 -5.72
N PRO A 28 6.51 -11.62 -4.90
CA PRO A 28 7.91 -11.24 -4.75
C PRO A 28 8.75 -11.43 -6.01
N SER A 29 8.25 -12.18 -6.98
CA SER A 29 8.96 -12.39 -8.25
C SER A 29 8.79 -11.22 -9.23
N SER A 30 7.89 -10.29 -8.97
CA SER A 30 7.69 -9.12 -9.81
C SER A 30 8.87 -8.16 -9.68
N LYS A 31 9.31 -7.57 -10.80
CA LYS A 31 10.43 -6.64 -10.81
C LYS A 31 10.19 -5.39 -9.96
N LYS A 32 8.96 -4.92 -9.90
CA LYS A 32 8.60 -3.71 -9.15
C LYS A 32 8.09 -4.00 -7.73
N ALA A 33 8.02 -5.27 -7.35
CA ALA A 33 7.51 -5.67 -6.05
C ALA A 33 8.29 -5.07 -4.86
N PRO A 34 9.64 -5.02 -4.86
CA PRO A 34 10.36 -4.45 -3.72
C PRO A 34 10.03 -2.99 -3.46
N LYS A 35 9.89 -2.18 -4.51
CA LYS A 35 9.51 -0.76 -4.36
C LYS A 35 8.11 -0.62 -3.78
N LEU A 36 7.16 -1.39 -4.28
CA LEU A 36 5.80 -1.35 -3.79
C LEU A 36 5.73 -1.84 -2.34
N ALA A 37 6.46 -2.90 -2.00
CA ALA A 37 6.49 -3.41 -0.64
C ALA A 37 7.01 -2.37 0.35
N GLN A 38 8.06 -1.62 -0.01
CA GLN A 38 8.57 -0.54 0.81
C GLN A 38 7.56 0.59 0.98
N ALA A 39 6.88 0.96 -0.11
CA ALA A 39 5.85 2.00 -0.07
C ALA A 39 4.69 1.59 0.84
N LEU A 40 4.25 0.35 0.75
CA LEU A 40 3.16 -0.15 1.59
C LEU A 40 3.56 -0.23 3.06
N LYS A 41 4.79 -0.62 3.36
CA LYS A 41 5.29 -0.63 4.74
C LYS A 41 5.35 0.78 5.32
N ALA A 42 5.81 1.76 4.53
CA ALA A 42 5.84 3.15 4.97
C ALA A 42 4.43 3.68 5.22
N TRP A 43 3.49 3.35 4.36
CA TRP A 43 2.09 3.74 4.53
C TRP A 43 1.48 3.10 5.78
N LEU A 44 1.72 1.82 6.00
CA LEU A 44 1.23 1.14 7.20
C LEU A 44 1.77 1.80 8.47
N ALA A 45 3.05 2.18 8.48
CA ALA A 45 3.64 2.88 9.62
C ALA A 45 2.96 4.23 9.87
N GLN A 46 2.59 4.95 8.81
CA GLN A 46 1.87 6.23 8.96
C GLN A 46 0.45 6.02 9.48
N ILE A 47 -0.24 4.96 9.04
CA ILE A 47 -1.56 4.62 9.56
C ILE A 47 -1.49 4.31 11.06
N ASP A 48 -0.49 3.53 11.47
CA ASP A 48 -0.29 3.21 12.88
C ASP A 48 0.01 4.46 13.71
N SER A 49 0.80 5.39 13.17
CA SER A 49 1.09 6.66 13.84
C SER A 49 -0.17 7.51 14.00
N GLU A 50 -1.05 7.51 13.03
CA GLU A 50 -2.33 8.22 13.14
C GLU A 50 -3.20 7.60 14.22
N LYS A 51 -3.29 6.28 14.28
CA LYS A 51 -4.08 5.57 15.29
C LYS A 51 -3.57 5.81 16.69
N SER A 52 -2.26 5.91 16.88
CA SER A 52 -1.65 6.16 18.17
C SER A 52 -1.66 7.63 18.57
N GLY A 53 -2.07 8.52 17.68
CA GLY A 53 -2.14 9.96 17.93
C GLY A 53 -0.84 10.71 17.71
N GLU A 54 0.17 10.07 17.14
CA GLU A 54 1.44 10.73 16.83
C GLU A 54 1.31 11.72 15.70
N ILE A 55 0.43 11.44 14.73
CA ILE A 55 0.13 12.34 13.63
C ILE A 55 -1.39 12.49 13.50
N THR A 56 -1.81 13.58 12.86
CA THR A 56 -3.23 13.83 12.57
C THR A 56 -3.63 13.24 11.23
N SER A 57 -4.95 13.16 10.99
CA SER A 57 -5.46 12.74 9.68
C SER A 57 -4.97 13.66 8.56
N GLU A 58 -4.84 14.96 8.85
CA GLU A 58 -4.33 15.94 7.90
C GLU A 58 -2.87 15.68 7.55
N GLN A 59 -2.06 15.37 8.55
CA GLN A 59 -0.66 15.04 8.34
C GLN A 59 -0.50 13.76 7.51
N LEU A 60 -1.34 12.77 7.75
CA LEU A 60 -1.34 11.55 6.94
C LEU A 60 -1.69 11.86 5.49
N ALA A 61 -2.71 12.71 5.26
CA ALA A 61 -3.10 13.11 3.91
C ALA A 61 -1.98 13.86 3.19
N GLU A 62 -1.27 14.75 3.90
CA GLU A 62 -0.11 15.44 3.34
C GLU A 62 1.01 14.49 2.95
N TRP A 63 1.28 13.51 3.81
CA TRP A 63 2.30 12.50 3.52
C TRP A 63 1.96 11.72 2.25
N LYS A 64 0.70 11.30 2.09
CA LYS A 64 0.25 10.60 0.89
C LYS A 64 0.43 11.44 -0.37
N ALA A 65 0.12 12.73 -0.28
CA ALA A 65 0.22 13.63 -1.41
C ALA A 65 1.68 13.82 -1.87
N LYS A 66 2.62 13.80 -0.94
CA LYS A 66 4.04 14.00 -1.23
C LYS A 66 4.78 12.73 -1.60
N PHE A 67 4.32 11.60 -1.11
CA PHE A 67 5.06 10.34 -1.20
C PHE A 67 5.26 9.88 -2.65
N GLY A 68 4.28 10.05 -3.50
CA GLY A 68 4.36 9.63 -4.89
C GLY A 68 4.75 10.74 -5.87
N ALA A 69 5.08 11.89 -5.36
CA ALA A 69 5.38 13.05 -6.20
C ALA A 69 6.76 12.98 -6.87
#